data_5eebd6fc44b036e8c7781b3c68e76e9a
#
_entry.id   5eebd6fc44b036e8c7781b3c68e76e9a
#
_cell.length_a   1.000
_cell.length_b   1.000
_cell.length_c   1.000
_cell.angle_alpha   90.00
_cell.angle_beta   90.00
_cell.angle_gamma   90.00
#
_symmetry.space_group_name_H-M   'P 1'
#
loop_
_entity.id
_entity.type
_entity.pdbx_description
1 polymer ?
#
loop_
_entity_poly.entity_id
_entity_poly.type
_entity_poly.pdbx_seq_one_letter_code
_entity_poly.pdbx_strand_id
1 'polypeptide(L)'
;MSGATVRRPSAGSPMGLLSVFGSTLFQLSGVFMLSPLMLVLLKEREVSTTVAGLFAATTWLGIFIVTPFAAALTQRWGQRTTMWFASGAPLLAAIGFLTTDVLWLWFALELLAGVAGGLRWVLAEAFIAEFAPSDRLGRYIGIYATMVGATFIIGPTLLAWVGSGGHAALGLVIALLGIGLAWTTLIPVVPPHAESAHARVGLAGLWQAVRSHPVIMLAGFIGGFFELGLASILPLYGLAMGLGAAAAALLIS
;
A
#
# COMPACT_ATOMS: atom_id res chain seq x y z
N MET A 1 33.61 -29.10 11.30
CA MET A 1 32.72 -28.57 12.36
C MET A 1 32.58 -27.07 12.13
N SER A 2 31.57 -26.69 11.36
CA SER A 2 31.29 -25.28 11.04
C SER A 2 30.53 -24.67 12.21
N GLY A 3 31.16 -23.72 12.92
CA GLY A 3 30.54 -23.00 14.00
C GLY A 3 29.39 -22.13 13.47
N ALA A 4 28.16 -22.55 13.72
CA ALA A 4 27.00 -21.69 13.56
C ALA A 4 27.19 -20.49 14.48
N THR A 5 27.50 -19.34 13.91
CA THR A 5 27.47 -18.05 14.62
C THR A 5 26.05 -17.80 15.04
N VAL A 6 25.74 -18.10 16.32
CA VAL A 6 24.47 -17.72 16.96
C VAL A 6 24.37 -16.19 16.85
N ARG A 7 23.49 -15.72 15.98
CA ARG A 7 23.15 -14.30 15.85
C ARG A 7 22.76 -13.78 17.23
N ARG A 8 23.52 -12.82 17.76
CA ARG A 8 23.11 -12.11 18.98
C ARG A 8 21.76 -11.45 18.69
N PRO A 9 20.76 -11.53 19.60
CA PRO A 9 19.50 -10.84 19.42
C PRO A 9 19.79 -9.36 19.14
N SER A 10 19.33 -8.84 18.02
CA SER A 10 19.41 -7.40 17.76
C SER A 10 18.56 -6.70 18.82
N ALA A 11 19.11 -5.69 19.46
CA ALA A 11 18.39 -4.89 20.48
C ALA A 11 17.36 -3.97 19.83
N GLY A 12 16.60 -4.39 18.87
CA GLY A 12 15.55 -3.66 18.16
C GLY A 12 15.76 -2.13 18.05
N SER A 13 15.16 -1.49 17.08
CA SER A 13 15.17 -0.02 16.95
C SER A 13 13.77 0.54 17.22
N PRO A 14 13.44 1.00 18.44
CA PRO A 14 12.12 1.58 18.73
C PRO A 14 11.80 2.78 17.85
N MET A 15 12.79 3.62 17.54
CA MET A 15 12.63 4.76 16.65
C MET A 15 12.36 4.32 15.21
N GLY A 16 13.05 3.27 14.73
CA GLY A 16 12.81 2.68 13.43
C GLY A 16 11.39 2.13 13.31
N LEU A 17 10.93 1.37 14.30
CA LEU A 17 9.56 0.85 14.36
C LEU A 17 8.55 1.99 14.36
N LEU A 18 8.70 2.98 15.25
CA LEU A 18 7.78 4.12 15.34
C LEU A 18 7.69 4.88 14.00
N SER A 19 8.83 5.06 13.33
CA SER A 19 8.89 5.76 12.04
C SER A 19 8.17 4.98 10.93
N VAL A 20 8.34 3.65 10.88
CA VAL A 20 7.64 2.80 9.91
C VAL A 20 6.15 2.75 10.19
N PHE A 21 5.75 2.57 11.45
CA PHE A 21 4.34 2.57 11.85
C PHE A 21 3.66 3.91 11.56
N GLY A 22 4.26 5.03 11.98
CA GLY A 22 3.72 6.37 11.74
C GLY A 22 3.59 6.67 10.25
N SER A 23 4.66 6.43 9.47
CA SER A 23 4.64 6.59 8.03
C SER A 23 3.53 5.75 7.37
N THR A 24 3.38 4.48 7.78
CA THR A 24 2.38 3.56 7.21
C THR A 24 0.96 3.98 7.58
N LEU A 25 0.72 4.36 8.82
CA LEU A 25 -0.59 4.80 9.29
C LEU A 25 -1.14 5.95 8.43
N PHE A 26 -0.35 7.02 8.28
CA PHE A 26 -0.78 8.19 7.50
C PHE A 26 -0.89 7.89 6.00
N GLN A 27 0.06 7.16 5.43
CA GLN A 27 0.03 6.82 4.01
C GLN A 27 -1.17 5.94 3.67
N LEU A 28 -1.40 4.85 4.41
CA LEU A 28 -2.52 3.96 4.12
C LEU A 28 -3.86 4.61 4.41
N SER A 29 -3.99 5.43 5.47
CA SER A 29 -5.21 6.21 5.70
C SER A 29 -5.52 7.13 4.53
N GLY A 30 -4.51 7.78 3.94
CA GLY A 30 -4.65 8.60 2.74
C GLY A 30 -5.05 7.78 1.51
N VAL A 31 -4.40 6.65 1.26
CA VAL A 31 -4.71 5.75 0.13
C VAL A 31 -6.12 5.17 0.24
N PHE A 32 -6.52 4.66 1.42
CA PHE A 32 -7.85 4.09 1.62
C PHE A 32 -8.96 5.14 1.70
N MET A 33 -8.64 6.41 1.95
CA MET A 33 -9.56 7.53 1.73
C MET A 33 -9.67 7.88 0.25
N LEU A 34 -8.56 7.87 -0.50
CA LEU A 34 -8.51 8.22 -1.91
C LEU A 34 -9.29 7.23 -2.78
N SER A 35 -9.15 5.94 -2.53
CA SER A 35 -9.76 4.89 -3.36
C SER A 35 -11.28 5.05 -3.53
N PRO A 36 -12.12 5.10 -2.48
CA PRO A 36 -13.56 5.35 -2.63
C PRO A 36 -13.86 6.77 -3.15
N LEU A 37 -13.05 7.78 -2.80
CA LEU A 37 -13.21 9.14 -3.31
C LEU A 37 -13.11 9.17 -4.84
N MET A 38 -12.12 8.48 -5.41
CA MET A 38 -11.94 8.43 -6.87
C MET A 38 -13.13 7.78 -7.58
N LEU A 39 -13.72 6.74 -6.99
CA LEU A 39 -14.93 6.11 -7.54
C LEU A 39 -16.13 7.08 -7.54
N VAL A 40 -16.26 7.88 -6.49
CA VAL A 40 -17.30 8.92 -6.42
C VAL A 40 -17.07 9.99 -7.49
N LEU A 41 -15.84 10.50 -7.61
CA LEU A 41 -15.49 11.52 -8.62
C LEU A 41 -15.68 11.02 -10.05
N LEU A 42 -15.37 9.75 -10.34
CA LEU A 42 -15.62 9.13 -11.64
C LEU A 42 -17.12 9.03 -11.92
N LYS A 43 -17.93 8.69 -10.91
CA LYS A 43 -19.39 8.66 -11.04
C LYS A 43 -19.97 10.05 -11.28
N GLU A 44 -19.51 11.08 -10.59
CA GLU A 44 -19.92 12.49 -10.79
C GLU A 44 -19.59 13.00 -12.20
N ARG A 45 -18.56 12.41 -12.84
CA ARG A 45 -18.19 12.68 -14.24
C ARG A 45 -18.92 11.81 -15.26
N GLU A 46 -19.94 11.08 -14.83
CA GLU A 46 -20.74 10.18 -15.68
C GLU A 46 -19.91 9.08 -16.36
N VAL A 47 -18.72 8.75 -15.81
CA VAL A 47 -17.90 7.64 -16.27
C VAL A 47 -18.63 6.31 -16.00
N SER A 48 -18.67 5.42 -17.00
CA SER A 48 -19.37 4.13 -16.85
C SER A 48 -18.79 3.30 -15.70
N THR A 49 -19.63 2.51 -15.03
CA THR A 49 -19.22 1.63 -13.92
C THR A 49 -18.11 0.66 -14.33
N THR A 50 -18.13 0.19 -15.60
CA THR A 50 -17.08 -0.68 -16.13
C THR A 50 -15.71 0.03 -16.14
N VAL A 51 -15.65 1.28 -16.61
CA VAL A 51 -14.41 2.06 -16.65
C VAL A 51 -13.95 2.42 -15.23
N ALA A 52 -14.88 2.74 -14.32
CA ALA A 52 -14.57 2.98 -12.91
C ALA A 52 -13.99 1.71 -12.23
N GLY A 53 -14.53 0.53 -12.54
CA GLY A 53 -13.99 -0.74 -12.07
C GLY A 53 -12.59 -1.03 -12.65
N LEU A 54 -12.35 -0.75 -13.94
CA LEU A 54 -11.03 -0.86 -14.54
C LEU A 54 -10.03 0.11 -13.91
N PHE A 55 -10.48 1.31 -13.58
CA PHE A 55 -9.64 2.29 -12.86
C PHE A 55 -9.22 1.74 -11.50
N ALA A 56 -10.15 1.25 -10.68
CA ALA A 56 -9.82 0.63 -9.39
C ALA A 56 -8.88 -0.58 -9.53
N ALA A 57 -9.05 -1.39 -10.59
CA ALA A 57 -8.18 -2.52 -10.87
C ALA A 57 -6.74 -2.10 -11.25
N THR A 58 -6.55 -0.87 -11.74
CA THR A 58 -5.24 -0.37 -12.18
C THR A 58 -4.24 -0.28 -11.02
N THR A 59 -4.68 0.10 -9.82
CA THR A 59 -3.84 0.08 -8.60
C THR A 59 -3.27 -1.31 -8.35
N TRP A 60 -4.14 -2.33 -8.39
CA TRP A 60 -3.75 -3.71 -8.15
C TRP A 60 -2.85 -4.26 -9.23
N LEU A 61 -3.08 -3.86 -10.49
CA LEU A 61 -2.19 -4.18 -11.60
C LEU A 61 -0.78 -3.63 -11.34
N GLY A 62 -0.66 -2.40 -10.87
CA GLY A 62 0.62 -1.78 -10.49
C GLY A 62 1.34 -2.55 -9.38
N ILE A 63 0.61 -2.90 -8.31
CA ILE A 63 1.13 -3.72 -7.20
C ILE A 63 1.61 -5.08 -7.72
N PHE A 64 0.79 -5.76 -8.51
CA PHE A 64 1.11 -7.09 -9.04
C PHE A 64 2.35 -7.07 -9.94
N ILE A 65 2.47 -6.07 -10.82
CA ILE A 65 3.61 -5.94 -11.73
C ILE A 65 4.91 -5.71 -10.97
N VAL A 66 4.90 -4.86 -9.93
CA VAL A 66 6.14 -4.46 -9.25
C VAL A 66 6.62 -5.45 -8.20
N THR A 67 5.70 -6.17 -7.55
CA THR A 67 6.03 -7.04 -6.40
C THR A 67 7.15 -8.04 -6.69
N PRO A 68 7.18 -8.76 -7.84
CA PRO A 68 8.27 -9.68 -8.14
C PRO A 68 9.63 -9.00 -8.30
N PHE A 69 9.64 -7.71 -8.62
CA PHE A 69 10.85 -6.92 -8.87
C PHE A 69 11.24 -6.01 -7.69
N ALA A 70 10.41 -5.95 -6.64
CA ALA A 70 10.60 -5.05 -5.51
C ALA A 70 11.99 -5.21 -4.86
N ALA A 71 12.44 -6.44 -4.63
CA ALA A 71 13.76 -6.70 -4.07
C ALA A 71 14.90 -6.24 -5.00
N ALA A 72 14.79 -6.47 -6.31
CA ALA A 72 15.80 -6.03 -7.29
C ALA A 72 15.87 -4.51 -7.39
N LEU A 73 14.72 -3.85 -7.42
CA LEU A 73 14.64 -2.38 -7.43
C LEU A 73 15.24 -1.79 -6.15
N THR A 74 14.92 -2.38 -5.00
CA THR A 74 15.45 -1.96 -3.70
C THR A 74 16.96 -2.15 -3.61
N GLN A 75 17.50 -3.24 -4.16
CA GLN A 75 18.95 -3.45 -4.24
C GLN A 75 19.63 -2.43 -5.16
N ARG A 76 19.00 -2.09 -6.30
CA ARG A 76 19.57 -1.16 -7.29
C ARG A 76 19.49 0.29 -6.85
N TRP A 77 18.38 0.74 -6.29
CA TRP A 77 18.15 2.14 -5.90
C TRP A 77 18.51 2.43 -4.45
N GLY A 78 18.67 1.38 -3.64
CA GLY A 78 18.79 1.47 -2.18
C GLY A 78 17.43 1.59 -1.49
N GLN A 79 17.34 1.06 -0.28
CA GLN A 79 16.08 1.02 0.51
C GLN A 79 15.49 2.43 0.73
N ARG A 80 16.34 3.41 1.01
CA ARG A 80 15.90 4.78 1.28
C ARG A 80 15.26 5.43 0.05
N THR A 81 15.92 5.37 -1.10
CA THR A 81 15.41 5.95 -2.36
C THR A 81 14.10 5.27 -2.77
N THR A 82 14.04 3.92 -2.66
CA THR A 82 12.83 3.16 -2.97
C THR A 82 11.68 3.54 -2.05
N MET A 83 11.94 3.75 -0.74
CA MET A 83 10.90 4.16 0.21
C MET A 83 10.43 5.60 -0.02
N TRP A 84 11.34 6.51 -0.42
CA TRP A 84 10.96 7.86 -0.83
C TRP A 84 10.07 7.87 -2.07
N PHE A 85 10.43 7.08 -3.09
CA PHE A 85 9.58 6.90 -4.26
C PHE A 85 8.22 6.31 -3.87
N ALA A 86 8.23 5.23 -3.08
CA ALA A 86 7.03 4.53 -2.63
C ALA A 86 6.07 5.41 -1.80
N SER A 87 6.61 6.42 -1.11
CA SER A 87 5.81 7.37 -0.31
C SER A 87 5.43 8.63 -1.10
N GLY A 88 6.29 9.07 -2.02
CA GLY A 88 6.10 10.30 -2.78
C GLY A 88 5.20 10.14 -4.00
N ALA A 89 5.23 8.99 -4.68
CA ALA A 89 4.43 8.79 -5.89
C ALA A 89 2.92 8.83 -5.64
N PRO A 90 2.35 8.25 -4.56
CA PRO A 90 0.93 8.42 -4.26
C PRO A 90 0.55 9.87 -3.97
N LEU A 91 1.43 10.64 -3.33
CA LEU A 91 1.22 12.07 -3.10
C LEU A 91 1.18 12.84 -4.43
N LEU A 92 2.12 12.56 -5.34
CA LEU A 92 2.13 13.15 -6.68
C LEU A 92 0.88 12.78 -7.48
N ALA A 93 0.42 11.52 -7.36
CA ALA A 93 -0.82 11.08 -8.00
C ALA A 93 -2.03 11.86 -7.45
N ALA A 94 -2.15 12.02 -6.13
CA ALA A 94 -3.23 12.79 -5.52
C ALA A 94 -3.23 14.27 -5.95
N ILE A 95 -2.06 14.90 -6.07
CA ILE A 95 -1.92 16.25 -6.62
C ILE A 95 -2.32 16.26 -8.11
N GLY A 96 -1.93 15.25 -8.87
CA GLY A 96 -2.30 15.10 -10.28
C GLY A 96 -3.81 15.00 -10.46
N PHE A 97 -4.51 14.22 -9.62
CA PHE A 97 -5.99 14.14 -9.65
C PHE A 97 -6.67 15.48 -9.36
N LEU A 98 -6.03 16.35 -8.58
CA LEU A 98 -6.54 17.69 -8.30
C LEU A 98 -6.33 18.66 -9.48
N THR A 99 -5.27 18.45 -10.27
CA THR A 99 -4.80 19.43 -11.28
C THR A 99 -5.18 19.10 -12.72
N THR A 100 -5.68 17.88 -12.99
CA THR A 100 -6.06 17.45 -14.34
C THR A 100 -7.40 16.72 -14.35
N ASP A 101 -8.13 16.92 -15.45
CA ASP A 101 -9.41 16.25 -15.71
C ASP A 101 -9.28 15.14 -16.77
N VAL A 102 -8.08 14.87 -17.24
CA VAL A 102 -7.81 13.93 -18.32
C VAL A 102 -7.83 12.50 -17.82
N LEU A 103 -8.84 11.73 -18.18
CA LEU A 103 -9.08 10.38 -17.67
C LEU A 103 -7.91 9.41 -17.89
N TRP A 104 -7.29 9.40 -19.08
CA TRP A 104 -6.15 8.50 -19.33
C TRP A 104 -4.95 8.82 -18.43
N LEU A 105 -4.76 10.11 -18.07
CA LEU A 105 -3.71 10.52 -17.14
C LEU A 105 -4.04 10.05 -15.72
N TRP A 106 -5.32 10.01 -15.33
CA TRP A 106 -5.74 9.42 -14.08
C TRP A 106 -5.38 7.95 -13.99
N PHE A 107 -5.58 7.17 -15.06
CA PHE A 107 -5.13 5.77 -15.11
C PHE A 107 -3.60 5.64 -14.96
N ALA A 108 -2.82 6.51 -15.60
CA ALA A 108 -1.38 6.51 -15.47
C ALA A 108 -0.91 6.84 -14.04
N LEU A 109 -1.54 7.82 -13.39
CA LEU A 109 -1.26 8.20 -12.01
C LEU A 109 -1.66 7.09 -11.03
N GLU A 110 -2.79 6.43 -11.26
CA GLU A 110 -3.26 5.30 -10.45
C GLU A 110 -2.33 4.10 -10.58
N LEU A 111 -1.86 3.79 -11.80
CA LEU A 111 -0.85 2.76 -12.02
C LEU A 111 0.46 3.08 -11.28
N LEU A 112 0.91 4.33 -11.35
CA LEU A 112 2.10 4.81 -10.63
C LEU A 112 1.93 4.66 -9.11
N ALA A 113 0.77 5.04 -8.57
CA ALA A 113 0.43 4.87 -7.17
C ALA A 113 0.41 3.39 -6.76
N GLY A 114 -0.13 2.51 -7.62
CA GLY A 114 -0.12 1.07 -7.42
C GLY A 114 1.29 0.49 -7.37
N VAL A 115 2.16 0.84 -8.31
CA VAL A 115 3.59 0.45 -8.31
C VAL A 115 4.27 0.89 -7.01
N ALA A 116 4.06 2.14 -6.61
CA ALA A 116 4.60 2.68 -5.38
C ALA A 116 4.06 1.96 -4.14
N GLY A 117 2.77 1.64 -4.13
CA GLY A 117 2.10 0.89 -3.07
C GLY A 117 2.69 -0.50 -2.87
N GLY A 118 2.93 -1.24 -3.96
CA GLY A 118 3.56 -2.56 -3.91
C GLY A 118 4.99 -2.52 -3.35
N LEU A 119 5.80 -1.54 -3.78
CA LEU A 119 7.15 -1.34 -3.22
C LEU A 119 7.11 -1.00 -1.73
N ARG A 120 6.17 -0.11 -1.36
CA ARG A 120 6.01 0.29 0.02
C ARG A 120 5.63 -0.88 0.92
N TRP A 121 4.70 -1.73 0.48
CA TRP A 121 4.25 -2.90 1.23
C TRP A 121 5.42 -3.81 1.58
N VAL A 122 6.18 -4.23 0.57
CA VAL A 122 7.35 -5.09 0.73
C VAL A 122 8.40 -4.46 1.64
N LEU A 123 8.67 -3.16 1.46
CA LEU A 123 9.68 -2.46 2.27
C LEU A 123 9.26 -2.27 3.72
N ALA A 124 7.98 -1.96 3.98
CA ALA A 124 7.49 -1.78 5.34
C ALA A 124 7.63 -3.07 6.17
N GLU A 125 7.25 -4.22 5.59
CA GLU A 125 7.43 -5.52 6.24
C GLU A 125 8.90 -5.85 6.47
N ALA A 126 9.77 -5.57 5.50
CA ALA A 126 11.22 -5.76 5.64
C ALA A 126 11.81 -4.89 6.75
N PHE A 127 11.41 -3.62 6.86
CA PHE A 127 11.84 -2.74 7.94
C PHE A 127 11.34 -3.18 9.32
N ILE A 128 10.11 -3.69 9.41
CA ILE A 128 9.60 -4.24 10.68
C ILE A 128 10.44 -5.45 11.09
N ALA A 129 10.75 -6.35 10.16
CA ALA A 129 11.59 -7.50 10.42
C ALA A 129 13.01 -7.10 10.86
N GLU A 130 13.54 -5.98 10.35
CA GLU A 130 14.86 -5.46 10.70
C GLU A 130 14.88 -4.74 12.05
N PHE A 131 13.85 -3.92 12.34
CA PHE A 131 13.83 -3.08 13.55
C PHE A 131 13.20 -3.76 14.76
N ALA A 132 12.44 -4.84 14.57
CA ALA A 132 11.84 -5.57 15.68
C ALA A 132 12.88 -6.45 16.41
N PRO A 133 12.82 -6.55 17.76
CA PRO A 133 13.58 -7.56 18.48
C PRO A 133 13.20 -8.96 17.98
N SER A 134 14.20 -9.82 17.73
CA SER A 134 14.00 -11.15 17.16
C SER A 134 13.09 -12.06 17.99
N ASP A 135 13.09 -11.89 19.33
CA ASP A 135 12.23 -12.61 20.27
C ASP A 135 10.76 -12.16 20.23
N ARG A 136 10.47 -10.99 19.64
CA ARG A 136 9.13 -10.37 19.60
C ARG A 136 8.65 -10.04 18.21
N LEU A 137 9.31 -10.51 17.17
CA LEU A 137 8.99 -10.21 15.77
C LEU A 137 7.51 -10.47 15.44
N GLY A 138 6.98 -11.64 15.85
CA GLY A 138 5.57 -11.98 15.62
C GLY A 138 4.58 -10.99 16.25
N ARG A 139 4.91 -10.45 17.43
CA ARG A 139 4.09 -9.41 18.09
C ARG A 139 4.06 -8.11 17.27
N TYR A 140 5.21 -7.66 16.76
CA TYR A 140 5.27 -6.41 15.97
C TYR A 140 4.60 -6.56 14.61
N ILE A 141 4.73 -7.74 13.97
CA ILE A 141 3.97 -8.05 12.74
C ILE A 141 2.46 -8.04 13.02
N GLY A 142 2.01 -8.64 14.15
CA GLY A 142 0.60 -8.62 14.54
C GLY A 142 0.06 -7.21 14.79
N ILE A 143 0.82 -6.35 15.49
CA ILE A 143 0.45 -4.94 15.71
C ILE A 143 0.39 -4.20 14.36
N TYR A 144 1.34 -4.44 13.47
CA TYR A 144 1.35 -3.84 12.13
C TYR A 144 0.11 -4.25 11.32
N ALA A 145 -0.20 -5.54 11.28
CA ALA A 145 -1.39 -6.05 10.57
C ALA A 145 -2.69 -5.43 11.14
N THR A 146 -2.80 -5.33 12.46
CA THR A 146 -3.95 -4.67 13.12
C THR A 146 -4.04 -3.19 12.74
N MET A 147 -2.91 -2.49 12.72
CA MET A 147 -2.85 -1.09 12.30
C MET A 147 -3.23 -0.92 10.83
N VAL A 148 -2.75 -1.78 9.94
CA VAL A 148 -3.15 -1.79 8.52
C VAL A 148 -4.66 -2.01 8.41
N GLY A 149 -5.22 -3.01 9.13
CA GLY A 149 -6.67 -3.22 9.19
C GLY A 149 -7.44 -1.99 9.68
N ALA A 150 -6.94 -1.29 10.69
CA ALA A 150 -7.56 -0.05 11.17
C ALA A 150 -7.59 1.06 10.09
N THR A 151 -6.61 1.12 9.18
CA THR A 151 -6.60 2.13 8.11
C THR A 151 -7.70 1.92 7.07
N PHE A 152 -8.18 0.69 6.88
CA PHE A 152 -9.37 0.39 6.05
C PHE A 152 -10.65 1.02 6.63
N ILE A 153 -10.70 1.24 7.94
CA ILE A 153 -11.82 1.92 8.61
C ILE A 153 -11.57 3.43 8.64
N ILE A 154 -10.37 3.85 9.01
CA ILE A 154 -10.00 5.26 9.16
C ILE A 154 -10.18 6.03 7.84
N GLY A 155 -9.68 5.51 6.73
CA GLY A 155 -9.76 6.18 5.43
C GLY A 155 -11.19 6.51 5.00
N PRO A 156 -12.08 5.51 4.83
CA PRO A 156 -13.48 5.75 4.47
C PRO A 156 -14.24 6.59 5.50
N THR A 157 -13.94 6.45 6.80
CA THR A 157 -14.57 7.26 7.85
C THR A 157 -14.20 8.74 7.73
N LEU A 158 -12.93 9.05 7.44
CA LEU A 158 -12.48 10.42 7.16
C LEU A 158 -13.19 10.99 5.93
N LEU A 159 -13.36 10.20 4.86
CA LEU A 159 -14.11 10.61 3.69
C LEU A 159 -15.58 10.87 4.03
N ALA A 160 -16.20 10.00 4.81
CA ALA A 160 -17.59 10.17 5.25
C ALA A 160 -17.78 11.44 6.09
N TRP A 161 -16.81 11.78 6.90
CA TRP A 161 -16.84 12.97 7.77
C TRP A 161 -16.61 14.28 7.00
N VAL A 162 -15.64 14.33 6.08
CA VAL A 162 -15.33 15.54 5.28
C VAL A 162 -16.32 15.71 4.12
N GLY A 163 -16.92 14.61 3.64
CA GLY A 163 -17.74 14.57 2.44
C GLY A 163 -16.89 14.42 1.17
N SER A 164 -17.54 13.98 0.08
CA SER A 164 -16.89 13.79 -1.23
C SER A 164 -16.93 15.04 -2.11
N GLY A 165 -17.62 16.09 -1.68
CA GLY A 165 -17.80 17.32 -2.46
C GLY A 165 -16.58 18.23 -2.39
N GLY A 166 -16.14 18.70 -3.55
CA GLY A 166 -15.10 19.74 -3.67
C GLY A 166 -13.67 19.29 -3.38
N HIS A 167 -12.79 20.27 -3.25
CA HIS A 167 -11.34 20.05 -3.10
C HIS A 167 -10.93 19.63 -1.68
N ALA A 168 -11.84 19.70 -0.70
CA ALA A 168 -11.51 19.44 0.71
C ALA A 168 -11.08 17.99 0.96
N ALA A 169 -11.77 17.02 0.36
CA ALA A 169 -11.44 15.60 0.49
C ALA A 169 -10.07 15.27 -0.11
N LEU A 170 -9.79 15.74 -1.33
CA LEU A 170 -8.46 15.60 -1.95
C LEU A 170 -7.37 16.34 -1.16
N GLY A 171 -7.69 17.52 -0.62
CA GLY A 171 -6.78 18.27 0.25
C GLY A 171 -6.39 17.48 1.50
N LEU A 172 -7.35 16.80 2.15
CA LEU A 172 -7.07 15.95 3.31
C LEU A 172 -6.24 14.71 2.91
N VAL A 173 -6.53 14.07 1.77
CA VAL A 173 -5.70 12.98 1.24
C VAL A 173 -4.25 13.44 1.03
N ILE A 174 -4.05 14.59 0.37
CA ILE A 174 -2.73 15.18 0.15
C ILE A 174 -2.02 15.45 1.48
N ALA A 175 -2.73 15.97 2.47
CA ALA A 175 -2.17 16.22 3.80
C ALA A 175 -1.73 14.92 4.49
N LEU A 176 -2.57 13.87 4.48
CA LEU A 176 -2.23 12.56 5.04
C LEU A 176 -1.01 11.93 4.35
N LEU A 177 -0.99 11.93 3.02
CA LEU A 177 0.14 11.42 2.24
C LEU A 177 1.41 12.24 2.47
N GLY A 178 1.30 13.56 2.58
CA GLY A 178 2.40 14.47 2.90
C GLY A 178 2.98 14.22 4.30
N ILE A 179 2.12 14.04 5.31
CA ILE A 179 2.54 13.68 6.68
C ILE A 179 3.23 12.31 6.66
N GLY A 180 2.66 11.32 5.97
CA GLY A 180 3.27 10.00 5.85
C GLY A 180 4.63 10.04 5.14
N LEU A 181 4.79 10.89 4.11
CA LEU A 181 6.07 11.13 3.46
C LEU A 181 7.06 11.81 4.43
N ALA A 182 6.63 12.79 5.22
CA ALA A 182 7.47 13.41 6.24
C ALA A 182 7.95 12.39 7.28
N TRP A 183 7.08 11.50 7.77
CA TRP A 183 7.45 10.39 8.66
C TRP A 183 8.47 9.44 8.04
N THR A 184 8.42 9.24 6.71
CA THR A 184 9.40 8.41 5.99
C THR A 184 10.82 8.94 6.13
N THR A 185 11.02 10.25 6.33
CA THR A 185 12.34 10.85 6.55
C THR A 185 13.02 10.36 7.83
N LEU A 186 12.22 9.97 8.81
CA LEU A 186 12.67 9.52 10.13
C LEU A 186 13.09 8.04 10.15
N ILE A 187 12.83 7.29 9.07
CA ILE A 187 13.21 5.87 8.99
C ILE A 187 14.75 5.79 8.94
N PRO A 188 15.39 5.08 9.89
CA PRO A 188 16.83 4.93 9.92
C PRO A 188 17.34 4.21 8.67
N VAL A 189 18.55 4.57 8.23
CA VAL A 189 19.23 3.88 7.13
C VAL A 189 19.70 2.52 7.61
N VAL A 190 19.29 1.48 6.92
CA VAL A 190 19.74 0.11 7.17
C VAL A 190 20.85 -0.24 6.18
N PRO A 191 22.00 -0.71 6.63
CA PRO A 191 23.05 -1.19 5.74
C PRO A 191 22.55 -2.39 4.91
N PRO A 192 22.94 -2.49 3.62
CA PRO A 192 22.60 -3.65 2.81
C PRO A 192 23.12 -4.95 3.44
N HIS A 193 22.25 -5.93 3.65
CA HIS A 193 22.67 -7.25 4.12
C HIS A 193 23.22 -8.07 2.96
N ALA A 194 24.42 -8.61 3.12
CA ALA A 194 25.07 -9.45 2.10
C ALA A 194 24.29 -10.73 1.76
N GLU A 195 23.43 -11.21 2.67
CA GLU A 195 22.64 -12.42 2.48
C GLU A 195 21.50 -12.27 1.45
N SER A 196 21.06 -11.04 1.18
CA SER A 196 20.00 -10.76 0.19
C SER A 196 20.44 -11.01 -1.26
N ALA A 197 21.73 -11.19 -1.52
CA ALA A 197 22.30 -11.36 -2.86
C ALA A 197 21.94 -12.72 -3.52
N HIS A 198 21.47 -13.71 -2.76
CA HIS A 198 21.21 -15.07 -3.27
C HIS A 198 19.72 -15.37 -3.48
N ALA A 199 18.80 -14.48 -3.12
CA ALA A 199 17.38 -14.68 -3.40
C ALA A 199 17.13 -14.57 -4.91
N ARG A 200 16.54 -15.60 -5.51
CA ARG A 200 16.08 -15.55 -6.90
C ARG A 200 14.98 -14.49 -6.98
N VAL A 201 15.26 -13.40 -7.71
CA VAL A 201 14.41 -12.23 -7.83
C VAL A 201 13.64 -12.29 -9.14
N GLY A 202 12.44 -11.69 -9.16
CA GLY A 202 11.62 -11.60 -10.36
C GLY A 202 10.73 -12.82 -10.60
N LEU A 203 10.27 -12.96 -11.85
CA LEU A 203 9.31 -13.99 -12.24
C LEU A 203 9.81 -15.43 -11.99
N ALA A 204 11.12 -15.66 -12.08
CA ALA A 204 11.71 -16.97 -11.78
C ALA A 204 11.57 -17.34 -10.30
N GLY A 205 11.72 -16.36 -9.40
CA GLY A 205 11.49 -16.55 -7.96
C GLY A 205 10.03 -16.83 -7.64
N LEU A 206 9.12 -16.08 -8.28
CA LEU A 206 7.67 -16.31 -8.16
C LEU A 206 7.28 -17.71 -8.63
N TRP A 207 7.75 -18.12 -9.82
CA TRP A 207 7.50 -19.44 -10.36
C TRP A 207 8.02 -20.57 -9.46
N GLN A 208 9.19 -20.39 -8.88
CA GLN A 208 9.74 -21.31 -7.91
C GLN A 208 8.87 -21.39 -6.64
N ALA A 209 8.40 -20.26 -6.11
CA ALA A 209 7.51 -20.22 -4.94
C ALA A 209 6.19 -20.96 -5.20
N VAL A 210 5.57 -20.73 -6.37
CA VAL A 210 4.35 -21.43 -6.79
C VAL A 210 4.57 -22.94 -6.85
N ARG A 211 5.71 -23.39 -7.40
CA ARG A 211 6.03 -24.82 -7.48
C ARG A 211 6.37 -25.46 -6.14
N SER A 212 7.07 -24.72 -5.27
CA SER A 212 7.52 -25.26 -3.97
C SER A 212 6.40 -25.26 -2.92
N HIS A 213 5.47 -24.28 -2.99
CA HIS A 213 4.42 -24.08 -1.99
C HIS A 213 3.05 -23.79 -2.63
N PRO A 214 2.51 -24.69 -3.49
CA PRO A 214 1.31 -24.41 -4.28
C PRO A 214 0.07 -24.13 -3.42
N VAL A 215 -0.08 -24.83 -2.30
CA VAL A 215 -1.25 -24.62 -1.40
C VAL A 215 -1.22 -23.24 -0.74
N ILE A 216 -0.04 -22.79 -0.30
CA ILE A 216 0.11 -21.46 0.31
C ILE A 216 -0.14 -20.38 -0.73
N MET A 217 0.39 -20.53 -1.94
CA MET A 217 0.18 -19.60 -3.04
C MET A 217 -1.29 -19.51 -3.46
N LEU A 218 -1.96 -20.68 -3.55
CA LEU A 218 -3.39 -20.73 -3.86
C LEU A 218 -4.25 -20.09 -2.75
N ALA A 219 -3.97 -20.39 -1.49
CA ALA A 219 -4.67 -19.80 -0.36
C ALA A 219 -4.51 -18.27 -0.33
N GLY A 220 -3.28 -17.75 -0.55
CA GLY A 220 -3.01 -16.33 -0.67
C GLY A 220 -3.73 -15.67 -1.85
N PHE A 221 -3.77 -16.34 -3.01
CA PHE A 221 -4.50 -15.87 -4.18
C PHE A 221 -6.02 -15.78 -3.92
N ILE A 222 -6.61 -16.84 -3.35
CA ILE A 222 -8.04 -16.87 -3.05
C ILE A 222 -8.39 -15.79 -2.00
N GLY A 223 -7.62 -15.71 -0.90
CA GLY A 223 -7.84 -14.71 0.14
C GLY A 223 -7.75 -13.29 -0.41
N GLY A 224 -6.69 -12.96 -1.15
CA GLY A 224 -6.52 -11.66 -1.77
C GLY A 224 -7.60 -11.34 -2.81
N PHE A 225 -8.02 -12.33 -3.61
CA PHE A 225 -9.09 -12.14 -4.59
C PHE A 225 -10.42 -11.74 -3.93
N PHE A 226 -10.80 -12.41 -2.83
CA PHE A 226 -12.02 -12.05 -2.11
C PHE A 226 -11.90 -10.72 -1.38
N GLU A 227 -10.83 -10.51 -0.61
CA GLU A 227 -10.62 -9.30 0.17
C GLU A 227 -10.61 -8.04 -0.72
N LEU A 228 -9.79 -8.05 -1.75
CA LEU A 228 -9.59 -6.88 -2.62
C LEU A 228 -10.70 -6.71 -3.66
N GLY A 229 -11.26 -7.83 -4.12
CA GLY A 229 -12.43 -7.81 -5.01
C GLY A 229 -13.63 -7.18 -4.33
N LEU A 230 -13.94 -7.58 -3.11
CA LEU A 230 -15.04 -7.00 -2.34
C LEU A 230 -14.78 -5.52 -2.01
N ALA A 231 -13.57 -5.16 -1.57
CA ALA A 231 -13.21 -3.78 -1.29
C ALA A 231 -13.39 -2.85 -2.50
N SER A 232 -13.20 -3.36 -3.72
CA SER A 232 -13.40 -2.57 -4.96
C SER A 232 -14.86 -2.53 -5.42
N ILE A 233 -15.61 -3.61 -5.26
CA ILE A 233 -16.97 -3.75 -5.81
C ILE A 233 -18.02 -3.17 -4.87
N LEU A 234 -17.87 -3.34 -3.55
CA LEU A 234 -18.89 -2.93 -2.58
C LEU A 234 -19.25 -1.44 -2.64
N PRO A 235 -18.30 -0.49 -2.73
CA PRO A 235 -18.64 0.92 -2.87
C PRO A 235 -19.41 1.22 -4.16
N LEU A 236 -19.01 0.61 -5.29
CA LEU A 236 -19.70 0.76 -6.57
C LEU A 236 -21.11 0.21 -6.52
N TYR A 237 -21.30 -0.96 -5.91
CA TYR A 237 -22.60 -1.56 -5.69
C TYR A 237 -23.48 -0.66 -4.79
N GLY A 238 -22.94 -0.16 -3.69
CA GLY A 238 -23.64 0.78 -2.81
C GLY A 238 -24.12 2.03 -3.56
N LEU A 239 -23.26 2.62 -4.38
CA LEU A 239 -23.62 3.76 -5.22
C LEU A 239 -24.70 3.42 -6.27
N ALA A 240 -24.65 2.22 -6.86
CA ALA A 240 -25.66 1.75 -7.81
C ALA A 240 -27.02 1.50 -7.13
N MET A 241 -27.04 1.11 -5.86
CA MET A 241 -28.26 0.93 -5.04
C MET A 241 -28.79 2.26 -4.48
N GLY A 242 -28.19 3.40 -4.82
CA GLY A 242 -28.63 4.72 -4.40
C GLY A 242 -28.16 5.15 -3.02
N LEU A 243 -27.19 4.45 -2.42
CA LEU A 243 -26.56 4.92 -1.18
C LEU A 243 -25.76 6.21 -1.45
N GLY A 244 -25.79 7.12 -0.47
CA GLY A 244 -24.91 8.29 -0.52
C GLY A 244 -23.43 7.90 -0.49
N ALA A 245 -22.55 8.76 -1.04
CA ALA A 245 -21.12 8.49 -1.18
C ALA A 245 -20.44 8.06 0.12
N ALA A 246 -20.79 8.71 1.24
CA ALA A 246 -20.29 8.37 2.57
C ALA A 246 -20.69 6.95 3.01
N ALA A 247 -21.95 6.58 2.84
CA ALA A 247 -22.46 5.25 3.19
C ALA A 247 -21.86 4.16 2.28
N ALA A 248 -21.71 4.44 0.98
CA ALA A 248 -21.08 3.54 0.03
C ALA A 248 -19.59 3.31 0.37
N ALA A 249 -18.86 4.35 0.79
CA ALA A 249 -17.47 4.24 1.21
C ALA A 249 -17.30 3.39 2.48
N LEU A 250 -18.27 3.41 3.39
CA LEU A 250 -18.24 2.61 4.62
C LEU A 250 -18.53 1.11 4.41
N LEU A 251 -18.97 0.69 3.22
CA LEU A 251 -19.22 -0.74 2.95
C LEU A 251 -17.92 -1.59 2.93
N ILE A 252 -16.76 -0.97 2.92
CA ILE A 252 -15.47 -1.65 2.95
C ILE A 252 -14.77 -1.62 4.32
N SER A 253 -15.39 -1.00 5.32
CA SER A 253 -14.81 -0.82 6.68
C SER A 253 -15.16 -1.92 7.70
#